data_1b2a602d618c23eab36bda2c4eb1c49e
#
_entry.id   1b2a602d618c23eab36bda2c4eb1c49e
#
_cell.length_a   1.000
_cell.length_b   1.000
_cell.length_c   1.000
_cell.angle_alpha   90.00
_cell.angle_beta   90.00
_cell.angle_gamma   90.00
#
_symmetry.space_group_name_H-M   'P 1'
#
loop_
_entity.id
_entity.type
_entity.pdbx_description
1 polymer ?
#
loop_
_entity_poly.entity_id
_entity_poly.type
_entity_poly.pdbx_seq_one_letter_code
_entity_poly.pdbx_strand_id
1 'polypeptide(L)'
;MKIVIGIFGIQGAIVDHEIAIKKRAEKLEIDFEIIKVKTKEDVEIINCLIIPGGESTTMRLLGQKNDVIDKINLSIDGGLPVFG
;
A
#
# COMPACT_ATOMS: atom_id res chain seq x y z
N MET A 1 -9.36 -11.25 -12.97
CA MET A 1 -9.52 -10.57 -11.67
C MET A 1 -8.44 -9.49 -11.52
N LYS A 2 -8.83 -8.29 -11.19
CA LYS A 2 -7.92 -7.17 -11.07
C LYS A 2 -7.39 -7.04 -9.65
N ILE A 3 -6.07 -6.90 -9.50
CA ILE A 3 -5.44 -6.69 -8.21
C ILE A 3 -5.22 -5.19 -7.99
N VAL A 4 -5.71 -4.66 -6.88
CA VAL A 4 -5.52 -3.25 -6.53
C VAL A 4 -4.44 -3.16 -5.44
N ILE A 5 -3.34 -2.49 -5.79
CA ILE A 5 -2.19 -2.32 -4.90
C ILE A 5 -2.20 -0.90 -4.36
N GLY A 6 -2.30 -0.77 -3.03
CA GLY A 6 -2.23 0.53 -2.37
C GLY A 6 -0.81 0.84 -1.95
N ILE A 7 -0.37 2.07 -2.15
CA ILE A 7 0.92 2.56 -1.68
C ILE A 7 0.69 3.71 -0.71
N PHE A 8 1.25 3.60 0.50
CA PHE A 8 1.12 4.61 1.55
C PHE A 8 2.51 4.98 2.09
N GLY A 9 2.81 6.28 2.13
CA GLY A 9 4.08 6.75 2.68
C GLY A 9 4.59 8.03 2.05
N ILE A 10 5.92 8.21 2.04
CA ILE A 10 6.59 9.40 1.52
C ILE A 10 6.47 9.42 -0.01
N GLN A 11 6.04 10.55 -0.54
CA GLN A 11 5.66 10.68 -1.95
C GLN A 11 6.76 10.32 -2.97
N GLY A 12 8.01 10.70 -2.71
CA GLY A 12 9.12 10.37 -3.59
C GLY A 12 9.37 8.87 -3.68
N ALA A 13 9.33 8.19 -2.54
CA ALA A 13 9.49 6.73 -2.49
C ALA A 13 8.31 6.01 -3.15
N ILE A 14 7.11 6.59 -3.10
CA ILE A 14 5.93 6.03 -3.78
C ILE A 14 6.15 5.92 -5.28
N VAL A 15 6.71 6.96 -5.91
CA VAL A 15 6.93 6.96 -7.36
C VAL A 15 7.91 5.86 -7.77
N ASP A 16 9.00 5.70 -7.05
CA ASP A 16 10.01 4.67 -7.34
C ASP A 16 9.42 3.26 -7.22
N HIS A 17 8.63 3.01 -6.17
CA HIS A 17 7.98 1.73 -5.98
C HIS A 17 6.92 1.45 -7.04
N GLU A 18 6.17 2.48 -7.45
CA GLU A 18 5.17 2.35 -8.51
C GLU A 18 5.81 1.88 -9.81
N ILE A 19 6.94 2.48 -10.21
CA ILE A 19 7.66 2.10 -11.42
C ILE A 19 8.14 0.64 -11.33
N ALA A 20 8.72 0.25 -10.21
CA ALA A 20 9.24 -1.11 -10.01
C ALA A 20 8.11 -2.15 -10.07
N ILE A 21 6.96 -1.87 -9.46
CA ILE A 21 5.80 -2.76 -9.46
C ILE A 21 5.24 -2.91 -10.86
N LYS A 22 5.10 -1.80 -11.61
CA LYS A 22 4.59 -1.84 -12.97
C LYS A 22 5.45 -2.72 -13.88
N LYS A 23 6.77 -2.56 -13.81
CA LYS A 23 7.68 -3.37 -14.61
C LYS A 23 7.54 -4.86 -14.29
N ARG A 24 7.43 -5.20 -13.02
CA ARG A 24 7.31 -6.60 -12.60
C ARG A 24 5.97 -7.21 -12.99
N ALA A 25 4.90 -6.46 -12.85
CA ALA A 25 3.57 -6.93 -13.20
C ALA A 25 3.41 -7.11 -14.71
N GLU A 26 3.96 -6.22 -15.53
CA GLU A 26 3.99 -6.35 -16.97
C GLU A 26 4.69 -7.64 -17.40
N LYS A 27 5.82 -7.94 -16.77
CA LYS A 27 6.58 -9.14 -17.04
C LYS A 27 5.82 -10.42 -16.69
N LEU A 28 4.97 -10.38 -15.67
CA LEU A 28 4.17 -11.51 -15.21
C LEU A 28 2.78 -11.57 -15.83
N GLU A 29 2.43 -10.60 -16.66
CA GLU A 29 1.11 -10.49 -17.31
C GLU A 29 -0.05 -10.45 -16.30
N ILE A 30 0.14 -9.77 -15.17
CA ILE A 30 -0.87 -9.63 -14.12
C ILE A 30 -1.70 -8.37 -14.38
N ASP A 31 -3.03 -8.51 -14.32
CA ASP A 31 -3.94 -7.36 -14.37
C ASP A 31 -3.94 -6.68 -12.99
N PHE A 32 -3.49 -5.43 -12.94
CA PHE A 32 -3.32 -4.72 -11.67
C PHE A 32 -3.60 -3.23 -11.82
N GLU A 33 -3.90 -2.59 -10.70
CA GLU A 33 -4.01 -1.15 -10.59
C GLU A 33 -3.25 -0.70 -9.35
N ILE A 34 -2.50 0.40 -9.47
CA ILE A 34 -1.77 0.99 -8.35
C ILE A 34 -2.45 2.29 -7.96
N ILE A 35 -2.80 2.42 -6.68
CA ILE A 35 -3.38 3.66 -6.15
C ILE A 35 -2.55 4.17 -4.98
N LYS A 36 -2.54 5.49 -4.82
CA LYS A 36 -1.94 6.13 -3.64
C LYS A 36 -2.98 6.21 -2.55
N VAL A 37 -2.70 5.61 -1.40
CA VAL A 37 -3.65 5.59 -0.29
C VAL A 37 -3.62 6.94 0.42
N LYS A 38 -4.74 7.65 0.39
CA LYS A 38 -4.90 8.96 1.00
C LYS A 38 -6.08 9.03 1.96
N THR A 39 -7.09 8.18 1.75
CA THR A 39 -8.34 8.19 2.51
C THR A 39 -8.68 6.79 3.02
N LYS A 40 -9.64 6.73 3.96
CA LYS A 40 -10.14 5.45 4.47
C LYS A 40 -10.77 4.60 3.37
N GLU A 41 -11.43 5.25 2.43
CA GLU A 41 -12.07 4.58 1.31
C GLU A 41 -11.05 3.90 0.40
N ASP A 42 -9.87 4.51 0.22
CA ASP A 42 -8.78 3.90 -0.54
C ASP A 42 -8.33 2.59 0.10
N VAL A 43 -8.28 2.53 1.43
CA VAL A 43 -7.89 1.31 2.15
C VAL A 43 -8.88 0.18 1.93
N GLU A 44 -10.16 0.50 1.75
CA GLU A 44 -11.20 -0.50 1.57
C GLU A 44 -11.13 -1.24 0.24
N ILE A 45 -10.58 -0.60 -0.79
CA ILE A 45 -10.56 -1.16 -2.14
C ILE A 45 -9.27 -1.87 -2.53
N ILE A 46 -8.23 -1.81 -1.69
CA ILE A 46 -6.94 -2.42 -2.01
C ILE A 46 -6.90 -3.90 -1.61
N ASN A 47 -6.15 -4.68 -2.40
CA ASN A 47 -5.91 -6.10 -2.11
C ASN A 47 -4.61 -6.31 -1.32
N CYS A 48 -3.68 -5.37 -1.42
CA CYS A 48 -2.47 -5.36 -0.61
C CYS A 48 -1.98 -3.94 -0.42
N LEU A 49 -1.13 -3.75 0.58
CA LEU A 49 -0.59 -2.43 0.93
C LEU A 49 0.93 -2.47 0.90
N ILE A 50 1.54 -1.47 0.29
CA ILE A 50 2.99 -1.29 0.28
C ILE A 50 3.32 0.01 1.01
N ILE A 51 4.22 -0.06 1.98
CA ILE A 51 4.72 1.09 2.71
C ILE A 51 6.22 1.20 2.45
N PRO A 52 6.64 2.08 1.53
CA PRO A 52 8.06 2.25 1.21
C PRO A 52 8.87 2.72 2.42
N GLY A 53 10.11 2.29 2.52
CA GLY A 53 11.04 2.73 3.55
C GLY A 53 11.44 1.68 4.58
N GLY A 54 10.90 0.46 4.50
CA GLY A 54 11.27 -0.66 5.36
C GLY A 54 10.49 -0.72 6.68
N GLU A 55 10.86 -1.69 7.53
CA GLU A 55 10.11 -2.02 8.75
C GLU A 55 10.01 -0.88 9.76
N SER A 56 11.11 -0.16 9.98
CA SER A 56 11.10 0.94 10.96
C SER A 56 10.21 2.09 10.52
N THR A 57 10.17 2.38 9.21
CA THR A 57 9.25 3.38 8.66
C THR A 57 7.82 2.91 8.80
N THR A 58 7.53 1.64 8.49
CA THR A 58 6.22 1.03 8.64
C THR A 58 5.72 1.14 10.07
N MET A 59 6.53 0.74 11.04
CA MET A 59 6.18 0.81 12.46
C MET A 59 5.88 2.24 12.91
N ARG A 60 6.70 3.19 12.48
CA ARG A 60 6.50 4.60 12.83
C ARG A 60 5.22 5.17 12.25
N LEU A 61 4.94 4.86 10.99
CA LEU A 61 3.72 5.36 10.32
C LEU A 61 2.47 4.75 10.94
N LEU A 62 2.46 3.44 11.16
CA LEU A 62 1.29 2.74 11.70
C LEU A 62 1.05 3.05 13.18
N GLY A 63 2.05 3.62 13.88
CA GLY A 63 1.89 4.08 15.25
C GLY A 63 1.26 5.47 15.39
N GLN A 64 1.10 6.21 14.28
CA GLN A 64 0.48 7.52 14.31
C GLN A 64 -1.03 7.41 14.46
N LYS A 65 -1.65 8.44 15.04
CA LYS A 65 -3.10 8.46 15.22
C LYS A 65 -3.74 9.32 14.14
N ASN A 66 -4.38 8.68 13.18
CA ASN A 66 -5.30 9.35 12.26
C ASN A 66 -6.25 8.31 11.67
N ASP A 67 -7.32 8.78 11.03
CA ASP A 67 -8.39 7.93 10.52
C ASP A 67 -7.89 6.91 9.48
N VAL A 68 -6.99 7.34 8.60
CA VAL A 68 -6.46 6.46 7.56
C VAL A 68 -5.63 5.34 8.18
N ILE A 69 -4.76 5.68 9.12
CA ILE A 69 -3.90 4.70 9.79
C ILE A 69 -4.72 3.74 10.64
N ASP A 70 -5.75 4.23 11.32
CA ASP A 70 -6.66 3.38 12.07
C ASP A 70 -7.35 2.37 11.14
N LYS A 71 -7.80 2.81 9.97
CA LYS A 71 -8.39 1.93 8.97
C LYS A 71 -7.38 0.91 8.45
N ILE A 72 -6.15 1.31 8.21
CA ILE A 72 -5.08 0.40 7.78
C ILE A 72 -4.85 -0.68 8.85
N ASN A 73 -4.74 -0.29 10.12
CA ASN A 73 -4.53 -1.25 11.20
C ASN A 73 -5.69 -2.24 11.33
N LEU A 74 -6.93 -1.77 11.20
CA LEU A 74 -8.10 -2.65 11.20
C LEU A 74 -8.07 -3.63 10.02
N SER A 75 -7.67 -3.15 8.85
CA SER A 75 -7.58 -3.99 7.65
C SER A 75 -6.47 -5.04 7.77
N ILE A 76 -5.35 -4.71 8.39
CA ILE A 76 -4.26 -5.64 8.67
C ILE A 76 -4.76 -6.76 9.60
N ASP A 77 -5.47 -6.39 10.65
CA ASP A 77 -6.07 -7.36 11.58
C ASP A 77 -7.06 -8.29 10.87
N GLY A 78 -7.73 -7.79 9.84
CA GLY A 78 -8.63 -8.57 9.00
C GLY A 78 -7.95 -9.40 7.92
N GLY A 79 -6.62 -9.35 7.80
CA GLY A 79 -5.85 -10.16 6.86
C GLY A 79 -5.24 -9.44 5.67
N LEU A 80 -5.29 -8.10 5.63
CA LEU A 80 -4.67 -7.34 4.53
C LEU A 80 -3.16 -7.55 4.50
N PRO A 81 -2.56 -8.07 3.40
CA PRO A 81 -1.11 -8.18 3.29
C PRO A 81 -0.44 -6.81 3.23
N VAL A 82 0.66 -6.66 3.97
CA VAL A 82 1.45 -5.42 4.00
C VAL A 82 2.90 -5.75 3.71
N PHE A 83 3.51 -4.96 2.83
CA PHE A 83 4.90 -5.10 2.43
C PHE A 83 5.64 -3.78 2.69
N GLY A 84 6.82 -3.90 3.26
CA GLY A 84 7.68 -2.76 3.55
C GLY A 84 8.81 -2.56 2.59
#